data_d8a1a1ada62a69724617a9fad3f5bd21
#
_entry.id   d8a1a1ada62a69724617a9fad3f5bd21
#
_cell.length_a   1.000
_cell.length_b   1.000
_cell.length_c   1.000
_cell.angle_alpha   90.00
_cell.angle_beta   90.00
_cell.angle_gamma   90.00
#
_symmetry.space_group_name_H-M   'P 1'
#
loop_
_entity.id
_entity.type
_entity.pdbx_description
1 polymer ?
#
loop_
_entity_poly.entity_id
_entity_poly.type
_entity_poly.pdbx_seq_one_letter_code
_entity_poly.pdbx_strand_id
1 'polypeptide(L)'
;VFSNCGLFPCAPDRYHTEDLIHGYVDKTEFLCAEVHAEERRTQVGAKGQTRQYYVNIFRGFLFMADFHKDFKGKTTILRDRFFKLRFGESRVKMENPDFENTFDVYSTDQVEARYLITPSMMERLLELDRKFGQGVTISFRDSTILIAIPDSKNHFEASIWSPITDVQSLSPEIETI
;
A
#
# COMPACT_ATOMS: atom_id res chain seq x y z
N VAL A 1 -12.14 -3.78 2.92
CA VAL A 1 -10.73 -4.08 2.57
C VAL A 1 -9.81 -3.11 3.28
N PHE A 2 -9.95 -1.79 3.08
CA PHE A 2 -9.03 -0.76 3.59
C PHE A 2 -8.86 -0.77 5.12
N SER A 3 -9.94 -0.80 5.88
CA SER A 3 -9.90 -0.75 7.36
C SER A 3 -9.25 -1.95 8.03
N ASN A 4 -9.18 -3.09 7.35
CA ASN A 4 -8.62 -4.34 7.89
C ASN A 4 -7.29 -4.76 7.26
N CYS A 5 -6.77 -4.02 6.28
CA CYS A 5 -5.55 -4.40 5.56
C CYS A 5 -4.28 -4.32 6.42
N GLY A 6 -4.32 -3.57 7.53
CA GLY A 6 -3.17 -3.38 8.42
C GLY A 6 -2.05 -2.50 7.82
N LEU A 7 -2.27 -1.90 6.65
CA LEU A 7 -1.29 -1.04 5.99
C LEU A 7 -1.26 0.39 6.54
N PHE A 8 -2.36 0.82 7.17
CA PHE A 8 -2.54 2.21 7.58
C PHE A 8 -2.75 2.34 9.09
N PRO A 9 -2.43 3.50 9.70
CA PRO A 9 -2.46 3.70 11.14
C PRO A 9 -3.87 3.64 11.74
N CYS A 10 -4.86 4.02 10.97
CA CYS A 10 -6.25 4.09 11.40
C CYS A 10 -7.20 3.79 10.24
N ALA A 11 -8.44 3.48 10.59
CA ALA A 11 -9.51 3.42 9.61
C ALA A 11 -9.83 4.83 9.09
N PRO A 12 -10.03 5.01 7.78
CA PRO A 12 -10.38 6.31 7.24
C PRO A 12 -11.82 6.71 7.61
N ASP A 13 -12.02 8.01 7.86
CA ASP A 13 -13.36 8.60 7.98
C ASP A 13 -13.97 8.90 6.61
N ARG A 14 -13.12 9.17 5.61
CA ARG A 14 -13.49 9.28 4.21
C ARG A 14 -12.64 8.35 3.37
N TYR A 15 -13.29 7.71 2.43
CA TYR A 15 -12.67 6.76 1.54
C TYR A 15 -13.28 6.89 0.15
N HIS A 16 -12.45 7.20 -0.82
CA HIS A 16 -12.83 7.30 -2.22
C HIS A 16 -11.96 6.37 -3.05
N THR A 17 -12.59 5.67 -3.98
CA THR A 17 -11.89 4.77 -4.93
C THR A 17 -12.33 5.11 -6.33
N GLU A 18 -11.37 5.19 -7.22
CA GLU A 18 -11.55 5.39 -8.64
C GLU A 18 -10.80 4.30 -9.40
N ASP A 19 -11.14 4.11 -10.66
CA ASP A 19 -10.42 3.30 -11.63
C ASP A 19 -10.05 1.89 -11.15
N LEU A 20 -11.09 1.09 -10.82
CA LEU A 20 -10.89 -0.31 -10.44
C LEU A 20 -10.48 -1.14 -11.66
N ILE A 21 -9.27 -1.66 -11.63
CA ILE A 21 -8.74 -2.62 -12.59
C ILE A 21 -8.82 -4.02 -11.99
N HIS A 22 -9.43 -4.94 -12.69
CA HIS A 22 -9.48 -6.37 -12.35
C HIS A 22 -8.87 -7.17 -13.48
N GLY A 23 -7.98 -8.09 -13.16
CA GLY A 23 -7.30 -8.89 -14.18
C GLY A 23 -6.65 -10.14 -13.61
N TYR A 24 -5.89 -10.80 -14.50
CA TYR A 24 -5.14 -12.01 -14.19
C TYR A 24 -3.73 -11.89 -14.74
N VAL A 25 -2.75 -12.29 -13.94
CA VAL A 25 -1.38 -12.54 -14.37
C VAL A 25 -1.14 -14.04 -14.21
N ASP A 26 -1.01 -14.76 -15.31
CA ASP A 26 -1.04 -16.21 -15.37
C ASP A 26 -2.33 -16.77 -14.72
N LYS A 27 -2.19 -17.38 -13.53
CA LYS A 27 -3.30 -17.94 -12.74
C LYS A 27 -3.68 -17.09 -11.54
N THR A 28 -2.96 -15.98 -11.32
CA THR A 28 -3.15 -15.12 -10.15
C THR A 28 -4.11 -14.00 -10.48
N GLU A 29 -5.22 -13.97 -9.77
CA GLU A 29 -6.18 -12.86 -9.82
C GLU A 29 -5.63 -11.65 -9.10
N PHE A 30 -5.81 -10.47 -9.68
CA PHE A 30 -5.48 -9.21 -9.01
C PHE A 30 -6.56 -8.16 -9.17
N LEU A 31 -6.60 -7.27 -8.19
CA LEU A 31 -7.37 -6.03 -8.19
C LEU A 31 -6.43 -4.87 -7.94
N CYS A 32 -6.60 -3.78 -8.68
CA CYS A 32 -5.89 -2.53 -8.44
C CYS A 32 -6.88 -1.39 -8.51
N ALA A 33 -6.79 -0.44 -7.58
CA ALA A 33 -7.64 0.74 -7.59
C ALA A 33 -6.86 1.97 -7.13
N GLU A 34 -7.19 3.13 -7.69
CA GLU A 34 -6.77 4.39 -7.10
C GLU A 34 -7.60 4.64 -5.84
N VAL A 35 -6.91 5.02 -4.77
CA VAL A 35 -7.50 5.19 -3.43
C VAL A 35 -7.09 6.53 -2.85
N HIS A 36 -8.07 7.27 -2.37
CA HIS A 36 -7.87 8.44 -1.54
C HIS A 36 -8.59 8.24 -0.20
N ALA A 37 -7.82 8.25 0.87
CA ALA A 37 -8.30 8.00 2.23
C ALA A 37 -7.89 9.13 3.18
N GLU A 38 -8.84 9.62 3.96
CA GLU A 38 -8.67 10.74 4.86
C GLU A 38 -9.19 10.41 6.27
N GLU A 39 -8.49 10.94 7.27
CA GLU A 39 -8.90 10.95 8.68
C GLU A 39 -9.44 12.32 9.06
N ARG A 40 -10.54 12.34 9.80
CA ARG A 40 -11.09 13.56 10.37
C ARG A 40 -10.38 13.91 11.68
N ARG A 41 -9.80 15.09 11.73
CA ARG A 41 -9.19 15.65 12.94
C ARG A 41 -9.97 16.83 13.46
N THR A 42 -9.95 16.98 14.78
CA THR A 42 -10.60 18.07 15.48
C THR A 42 -9.54 18.94 16.16
N GLN A 43 -9.57 20.23 15.88
CA GLN A 43 -8.70 21.20 16.54
C GLN A 43 -9.55 22.11 17.41
N VAL A 44 -9.17 22.29 18.67
CA VAL A 44 -9.78 23.22 19.59
C VAL A 44 -8.93 24.49 19.63
N GLY A 45 -9.52 25.59 19.23
CA GLY A 45 -8.87 26.91 19.26
C GLY A 45 -8.82 27.53 20.65
N ALA A 46 -8.00 28.58 20.84
CA ALA A 46 -7.77 29.24 22.14
C ALA A 46 -9.04 29.82 22.81
N LYS A 47 -10.11 30.01 22.03
CA LYS A 47 -11.43 30.50 22.54
C LYS A 47 -12.49 29.39 22.67
N GLY A 48 -12.07 28.10 22.73
CA GLY A 48 -12.99 26.97 22.81
C GLY A 48 -13.71 26.64 21.52
N GLN A 49 -13.38 27.28 20.40
CA GLN A 49 -13.96 26.98 19.10
C GLN A 49 -13.40 25.67 18.59
N THR A 50 -14.27 24.79 18.14
CA THR A 50 -13.88 23.49 17.58
C THR A 50 -13.97 23.55 16.06
N ARG A 51 -12.85 23.26 15.38
CA ARG A 51 -12.77 23.15 13.93
C ARG A 51 -12.44 21.71 13.54
N GLN A 52 -13.24 21.14 12.66
CA GLN A 52 -12.96 19.85 12.05
C GLN A 52 -12.28 20.06 10.70
N TYR A 53 -11.26 19.24 10.40
CA TYR A 53 -10.57 19.21 9.13
C TYR A 53 -10.17 17.77 8.79
N TYR A 54 -9.95 17.51 7.51
CA TYR A 54 -9.52 16.19 7.02
C TYR A 54 -8.04 16.19 6.71
N VAL A 55 -7.38 15.11 7.09
CA VAL A 55 -5.97 14.87 6.82
C VAL A 55 -5.84 13.64 5.95
N ASN A 56 -5.10 13.76 4.87
CA ASN A 56 -4.80 12.64 4.00
C ASN A 56 -3.99 11.58 4.76
N ILE A 57 -4.49 10.33 4.83
CA ILE A 57 -3.77 9.17 5.37
C ILE A 57 -3.08 8.39 4.24
N PHE A 58 -3.72 8.34 3.07
CA PHE A 58 -3.17 7.68 1.90
C PHE A 58 -3.81 8.24 0.62
N ARG A 59 -2.97 8.44 -0.38
CA ARG A 59 -3.39 8.64 -1.77
C ARG A 59 -2.44 7.88 -2.67
N GLY A 60 -2.97 7.10 -3.61
CA GLY A 60 -2.22 6.29 -4.54
C GLY A 60 -2.94 5.00 -4.92
N PHE A 61 -2.17 4.01 -5.35
CA PHE A 61 -2.70 2.73 -5.80
C PHE A 61 -2.70 1.70 -4.68
N LEU A 62 -3.82 1.01 -4.53
CA LEU A 62 -3.93 -0.18 -3.69
C LEU A 62 -4.07 -1.40 -4.60
N PHE A 63 -3.04 -2.23 -4.59
CA PHE A 63 -2.99 -3.48 -5.33
C PHE A 63 -3.29 -4.65 -4.38
N MET A 64 -4.11 -5.59 -4.80
CA MET A 64 -4.48 -6.79 -4.07
C MET A 64 -4.39 -8.00 -4.99
N ALA A 65 -3.72 -9.06 -4.57
CA ALA A 65 -3.65 -10.30 -5.32
C ALA A 65 -3.75 -11.53 -4.40
N ASP A 66 -4.29 -12.63 -4.94
CA ASP A 66 -4.22 -13.92 -4.28
C ASP A 66 -2.77 -14.45 -4.33
N PHE A 67 -2.24 -14.82 -3.18
CA PHE A 67 -0.88 -15.34 -3.04
C PHE A 67 -0.81 -16.86 -3.18
N HIS A 68 -1.94 -17.53 -3.35
CA HIS A 68 -2.07 -19.01 -3.45
C HIS A 68 -1.46 -19.77 -2.25
N LYS A 69 -1.40 -19.13 -1.08
CA LYS A 69 -0.91 -19.72 0.15
C LYS A 69 -1.66 -19.11 1.33
N ASP A 70 -2.22 -19.98 2.16
CA ASP A 70 -2.87 -19.56 3.40
C ASP A 70 -1.82 -19.20 4.46
N PHE A 71 -1.82 -17.94 4.88
CA PHE A 71 -0.97 -17.45 5.95
C PHE A 71 -1.62 -17.70 7.30
N LYS A 72 -0.86 -18.25 8.25
CA LYS A 72 -1.30 -18.43 9.63
C LYS A 72 -1.22 -17.14 10.43
N GLY A 73 -0.23 -16.33 10.08
CA GLY A 73 0.04 -15.04 10.69
C GLY A 73 -0.30 -13.87 9.78
N LYS A 74 -0.09 -12.68 10.33
CA LYS A 74 -0.12 -11.42 9.59
C LYS A 74 1.29 -10.91 9.50
N THR A 75 1.73 -10.57 8.29
CA THR A 75 3.06 -9.97 8.09
C THR A 75 2.89 -8.67 7.34
N THR A 76 3.50 -7.61 7.86
CA THR A 76 3.45 -6.28 7.28
C THR A 76 4.86 -5.75 7.09
N ILE A 77 5.13 -5.21 5.91
CA ILE A 77 6.38 -4.57 5.53
C ILE A 77 6.09 -3.09 5.35
N LEU A 78 6.78 -2.25 6.10
CA LEU A 78 6.61 -0.81 6.11
C LEU A 78 7.95 -0.15 5.83
N ARG A 79 7.93 0.96 5.11
CA ARG A 79 9.13 1.79 5.05
C ARG A 79 9.35 2.46 6.41
N ASP A 80 10.61 2.42 6.88
CA ASP A 80 11.05 2.95 8.16
C ASP A 80 10.47 4.34 8.47
N ARG A 81 10.05 4.53 9.73
CA ARG A 81 9.73 5.75 10.47
C ARG A 81 8.28 6.05 10.86
N PHE A 82 7.25 5.42 10.32
CA PHE A 82 5.88 5.90 10.59
C PHE A 82 5.04 5.11 11.58
N PHE A 83 5.40 3.86 11.95
CA PHE A 83 4.54 3.02 12.79
C PHE A 83 5.25 2.25 13.90
N LYS A 84 5.34 2.87 15.06
CA LYS A 84 6.01 2.25 16.25
C LYS A 84 5.12 1.33 17.09
N LEU A 85 3.82 1.24 16.86
CA LEU A 85 2.91 0.49 17.73
C LEU A 85 1.90 -0.33 16.89
N ARG A 86 2.21 -1.61 16.72
CA ARG A 86 1.28 -2.60 16.20
C ARG A 86 0.98 -3.60 17.31
N PHE A 87 -0.27 -3.62 17.77
CA PHE A 87 -0.71 -4.56 18.79
C PHE A 87 -0.65 -6.00 18.29
N GLY A 88 0.09 -6.85 19.01
CA GLY A 88 0.20 -8.28 18.72
C GLY A 88 1.19 -8.67 17.63
N GLU A 89 1.87 -7.73 17.00
CA GLU A 89 2.94 -7.98 16.02
C GLU A 89 4.31 -7.68 16.63
N SER A 90 5.31 -8.49 16.30
CA SER A 90 6.70 -8.29 16.70
C SER A 90 7.54 -7.93 15.48
N ARG A 91 8.54 -7.06 15.67
CA ARG A 91 9.52 -6.78 14.63
C ARG A 91 10.31 -8.03 14.28
N VAL A 92 10.42 -8.33 13.01
CA VAL A 92 11.20 -9.43 12.46
C VAL A 92 12.44 -8.87 11.80
N LYS A 93 13.61 -9.26 12.29
CA LYS A 93 14.87 -8.86 11.69
C LYS A 93 15.20 -9.73 10.48
N MET A 94 15.55 -9.09 9.36
CA MET A 94 15.91 -9.73 8.10
C MET A 94 17.43 -9.76 7.92
N GLU A 95 17.90 -10.63 7.04
CA GLU A 95 19.35 -10.88 6.84
C GLU A 95 20.00 -9.87 5.89
N ASN A 96 19.22 -9.26 4.98
CA ASN A 96 19.75 -8.32 4.00
C ASN A 96 19.84 -6.91 4.62
N PRO A 97 21.05 -6.31 4.73
CA PRO A 97 21.25 -5.00 5.35
C PRO A 97 20.55 -3.85 4.61
N ASP A 98 20.50 -3.89 3.27
CA ASP A 98 19.86 -2.86 2.45
C ASP A 98 18.34 -2.89 2.67
N PHE A 99 17.79 -4.10 2.79
CA PHE A 99 16.38 -4.29 3.09
C PHE A 99 16.05 -3.80 4.52
N GLU A 100 16.85 -4.14 5.52
CA GLU A 100 16.69 -3.68 6.90
C GLU A 100 16.82 -2.14 7.05
N ASN A 101 17.64 -1.51 6.20
CA ASN A 101 17.77 -0.05 6.17
C ASN A 101 16.58 0.65 5.49
N THR A 102 15.84 -0.08 4.66
CA THR A 102 14.73 0.46 3.87
C THR A 102 13.38 0.14 4.50
N PHE A 103 13.21 -1.07 5.03
CA PHE A 103 11.95 -1.59 5.50
C PHE A 103 12.02 -2.13 6.92
N ASP A 104 10.96 -1.91 7.68
CA ASP A 104 10.66 -2.62 8.91
C ASP A 104 9.62 -3.72 8.62
N VAL A 105 9.89 -4.92 9.10
CA VAL A 105 8.97 -6.05 9.02
C VAL A 105 8.35 -6.31 10.37
N TYR A 106 7.03 -6.39 10.42
CA TYR A 106 6.27 -6.78 11.61
C TYR A 106 5.44 -8.01 11.31
N SER A 107 5.40 -8.97 12.23
CA SER A 107 4.62 -10.18 12.06
C SER A 107 4.09 -10.73 13.39
N THR A 108 2.97 -11.44 13.31
CA THR A 108 2.47 -12.27 14.41
C THR A 108 3.14 -13.64 14.44
N ASP A 109 3.77 -14.07 13.32
CA ASP A 109 4.55 -15.30 13.20
C ASP A 109 5.90 -15.01 12.52
N GLN A 110 6.96 -14.94 13.33
CA GLN A 110 8.30 -14.62 12.84
C GLN A 110 8.90 -15.70 11.93
N VAL A 111 8.53 -16.95 12.13
CA VAL A 111 9.03 -18.07 11.32
C VAL A 111 8.41 -17.98 9.93
N GLU A 112 7.08 -17.82 9.88
CA GLU A 112 6.37 -17.64 8.62
C GLU A 112 6.85 -16.41 7.84
N ALA A 113 7.09 -15.28 8.52
CA ALA A 113 7.59 -14.06 7.89
C ALA A 113 8.94 -14.28 7.18
N ARG A 114 9.89 -15.02 7.80
CA ARG A 114 11.18 -15.35 7.17
C ARG A 114 11.04 -16.31 5.98
N TYR A 115 10.07 -17.20 6.03
CA TYR A 115 9.74 -18.07 4.89
C TYR A 115 9.16 -17.29 3.72
N LEU A 116 8.38 -16.27 4.02
CA LEU A 116 7.67 -15.43 3.06
C LEU A 116 8.63 -14.46 2.37
N ILE A 117 9.44 -13.76 3.17
CA ILE A 117 10.34 -12.72 2.71
C ILE A 117 11.71 -13.34 2.42
N THR A 118 11.78 -14.12 1.34
CA THR A 118 13.02 -14.72 0.86
C THR A 118 14.01 -13.65 0.35
N PRO A 119 15.31 -13.96 0.21
CA PRO A 119 16.28 -13.03 -0.39
C PRO A 119 15.82 -12.45 -1.74
N SER A 120 15.27 -13.28 -2.62
CA SER A 120 14.74 -12.85 -3.92
C SER A 120 13.53 -11.91 -3.76
N MET A 121 12.66 -12.14 -2.77
CA MET A 121 11.56 -11.23 -2.45
C MET A 121 12.09 -9.89 -1.95
N MET A 122 13.08 -9.88 -1.05
CA MET A 122 13.71 -8.65 -0.56
C MET A 122 14.27 -7.79 -1.69
N GLU A 123 14.96 -8.39 -2.65
CA GLU A 123 15.49 -7.70 -3.83
C GLU A 123 14.37 -7.06 -4.67
N ARG A 124 13.32 -7.81 -4.97
CA ARG A 124 12.16 -7.32 -5.72
C ARG A 124 11.44 -6.17 -5.01
N LEU A 125 11.32 -6.24 -3.70
CA LEU A 125 10.69 -5.17 -2.91
C LEU A 125 11.55 -3.91 -2.88
N LEU A 126 12.87 -4.03 -2.82
CA LEU A 126 13.79 -2.90 -2.96
C LEU A 126 13.71 -2.26 -4.36
N GLU A 127 13.56 -3.06 -5.41
CA GLU A 127 13.34 -2.56 -6.77
C GLU A 127 12.01 -1.84 -6.90
N LEU A 128 10.94 -2.41 -6.34
CA LEU A 128 9.62 -1.81 -6.33
C LEU A 128 9.64 -0.45 -5.62
N ASP A 129 10.25 -0.36 -4.44
CA ASP A 129 10.37 0.90 -3.69
C ASP A 129 11.18 1.95 -4.44
N ARG A 130 12.24 1.55 -5.13
CA ARG A 130 13.03 2.46 -5.98
C ARG A 130 12.25 2.96 -7.20
N LYS A 131 11.48 2.09 -7.83
CA LYS A 131 10.67 2.41 -9.03
C LYS A 131 9.57 3.41 -8.68
N PHE A 132 8.87 3.22 -7.58
CA PHE A 132 7.71 4.03 -7.19
C PHE A 132 8.02 5.18 -6.20
N GLY A 133 9.30 5.47 -5.98
CA GLY A 133 9.71 6.72 -5.33
C GLY A 133 9.49 6.82 -3.84
N GLN A 134 9.54 5.69 -3.13
CA GLN A 134 9.52 5.62 -1.66
C GLN A 134 8.12 5.65 -1.02
N GLY A 135 7.90 4.76 -0.09
CA GLY A 135 6.69 4.70 0.72
C GLY A 135 5.79 3.50 0.41
N VAL A 136 6.28 2.55 -0.39
CA VAL A 136 5.56 1.29 -0.62
C VAL A 136 5.36 0.55 0.70
N THR A 137 4.14 0.08 0.92
CA THR A 137 3.75 -0.67 2.12
C THR A 137 3.08 -1.97 1.69
N ILE A 138 3.41 -3.09 2.34
CA ILE A 138 2.93 -4.40 1.92
C ILE A 138 2.36 -5.15 3.13
N SER A 139 1.27 -5.87 2.93
CA SER A 139 0.68 -6.74 3.94
C SER A 139 0.34 -8.10 3.36
N PHE A 140 0.72 -9.13 4.09
CA PHE A 140 0.32 -10.52 3.83
C PHE A 140 -0.67 -10.96 4.90
N ARG A 141 -1.84 -11.41 4.50
CA ARG A 141 -2.89 -11.84 5.40
C ARG A 141 -3.80 -12.85 4.71
N ASP A 142 -4.21 -13.87 5.42
CA ASP A 142 -5.05 -14.96 4.92
C ASP A 142 -4.38 -15.61 3.68
N SER A 143 -4.89 -15.45 2.49
CA SER A 143 -4.22 -15.85 1.24
C SER A 143 -3.84 -14.67 0.35
N THR A 144 -3.89 -13.45 0.88
CA THR A 144 -3.82 -12.23 0.08
C THR A 144 -2.56 -11.42 0.34
N ILE A 145 -1.94 -10.93 -0.71
CA ILE A 145 -0.98 -9.83 -0.67
C ILE A 145 -1.68 -8.52 -1.00
N LEU A 146 -1.42 -7.51 -0.17
CA LEU A 146 -1.85 -6.14 -0.37
C LEU A 146 -0.62 -5.25 -0.51
N ILE A 147 -0.56 -4.43 -1.55
CA ILE A 147 0.52 -3.48 -1.80
C ILE A 147 -0.08 -2.10 -1.94
N ALA A 148 0.33 -1.17 -1.10
CA ALA A 148 -0.03 0.24 -1.20
C ALA A 148 1.16 1.02 -1.77
N ILE A 149 0.94 1.67 -2.90
CA ILE A 149 1.93 2.49 -3.61
C ILE A 149 1.45 3.94 -3.53
N PRO A 150 2.10 4.81 -2.74
CA PRO A 150 1.72 6.21 -2.67
C PRO A 150 1.96 6.90 -4.01
N ASP A 151 0.94 7.58 -4.49
CA ASP A 151 1.06 8.50 -5.63
C ASP A 151 0.10 9.68 -5.43
N SER A 152 0.57 10.87 -5.73
CA SER A 152 -0.23 12.09 -5.63
C SER A 152 -0.80 12.54 -6.98
N LYS A 153 -0.40 11.87 -8.07
CA LYS A 153 -0.85 12.20 -9.42
C LYS A 153 -2.17 11.48 -9.71
N ASN A 154 -3.00 12.07 -10.52
CA ASN A 154 -4.19 11.45 -11.07
C ASN A 154 -3.81 10.85 -12.43
N HIS A 155 -3.72 9.52 -12.52
CA HIS A 155 -3.12 8.85 -13.67
C HIS A 155 -4.11 8.53 -14.78
N PHE A 156 -5.40 8.37 -14.46
CA PHE A 156 -6.40 7.92 -15.42
C PHE A 156 -7.36 9.03 -15.88
N GLU A 157 -7.14 10.27 -15.47
CA GLU A 157 -7.92 11.38 -16.03
C GLU A 157 -7.43 11.73 -17.42
N ALA A 158 -8.25 11.44 -18.42
CA ALA A 158 -8.07 11.96 -19.76
C ALA A 158 -8.05 13.50 -19.71
N SER A 159 -7.00 14.11 -20.26
CA SER A 159 -6.96 15.56 -20.40
C SER A 159 -8.17 16.01 -21.23
N ILE A 160 -9.04 16.84 -20.66
CA ILE A 160 -10.18 17.44 -21.37
C ILE A 160 -9.75 18.29 -22.60
N TRP A 161 -8.46 18.57 -22.69
CA TRP A 161 -7.84 19.33 -23.79
C TRP A 161 -7.18 18.46 -24.86
N SER A 162 -7.13 17.13 -24.68
CA SER A 162 -6.57 16.22 -25.65
C SER A 162 -7.69 15.32 -26.22
N PRO A 163 -7.93 15.29 -27.52
CA PRO A 163 -8.90 14.36 -28.08
C PRO A 163 -8.41 12.93 -27.84
N ILE A 164 -9.28 12.06 -27.33
CA ILE A 164 -9.03 10.62 -27.15
C ILE A 164 -9.08 9.99 -28.56
N THR A 165 -8.05 10.21 -29.36
CA THR A 165 -7.97 9.69 -30.75
C THR A 165 -7.02 8.51 -30.87
N ASP A 166 -6.28 8.16 -29.81
CA ASP A 166 -5.28 7.11 -29.91
C ASP A 166 -5.17 6.31 -28.62
N VAL A 167 -5.41 5.00 -28.70
CA VAL A 167 -5.20 4.03 -27.60
C VAL A 167 -3.73 4.01 -27.14
N GLN A 168 -2.81 4.44 -27.99
CA GLN A 168 -1.39 4.59 -27.66
C GLN A 168 -1.12 5.71 -26.65
N SER A 169 -2.04 6.66 -26.44
CA SER A 169 -1.87 7.70 -25.40
C SER A 169 -2.04 7.19 -23.97
N LEU A 170 -2.66 6.03 -23.80
CA LEU A 170 -2.83 5.34 -22.49
C LEU A 170 -1.70 4.33 -22.21
N SER A 171 -0.90 4.00 -23.23
CA SER A 171 0.17 3.00 -23.17
C SER A 171 1.23 3.27 -22.10
N PRO A 172 1.74 4.52 -21.93
CA PRO A 172 2.76 4.78 -20.91
C PRO A 172 2.26 4.62 -19.47
N GLU A 173 0.97 4.77 -19.23
CA GLU A 173 0.36 4.66 -17.91
C GLU A 173 0.15 3.21 -17.49
N ILE A 174 -0.20 2.36 -18.47
CA ILE A 174 -0.39 0.91 -18.25
C ILE A 174 0.95 0.20 -18.07
N GLU A 175 2.02 0.62 -18.76
CA GLU A 175 3.36 0.04 -18.60
C GLU A 175 4.03 0.41 -17.27
N THR A 176 3.49 1.39 -16.55
CA THR A 176 4.05 1.87 -15.28
C THR A 176 3.51 1.07 -14.08
N ILE A 177 2.38 0.39 -14.20
CA ILE A 177 1.76 -0.47 -13.20
C ILE A 177 2.22 -1.91 -13.40
#